data_1d65bbbf7bc745af029e695a5ba728c7
#
_entry.id   1d65bbbf7bc745af029e695a5ba728c7
#
_cell.length_a   1.000
_cell.length_b   1.000
_cell.length_c   1.000
_cell.angle_alpha   90.00
_cell.angle_beta   90.00
_cell.angle_gamma   90.00
#
_symmetry.space_group_name_H-M   'P 1'
#
loop_
_entity.id
_entity.type
_entity.pdbx_description
1 polymer ?
#
loop_
_entity_poly.entity_id
_entity_poly.type
_entity_poly.pdbx_seq_one_letter_code
_entity_poly.pdbx_strand_id
1 'polypeptide(L)'
;ILRTAECAGAHGVIIPKRRSAGLTAIVGKTSAGAVSYMPVARVSNLPATLEELKKKGVWVYGTAAEGTTSLYDADLKGPAAIVIGSEGSGMGRLVREKCDFLVSIPMKGHISSLNASAAAAILLYEAVRRRM
;
A
#
# COMPACT_ATOMS: atom_id res chain seq x y z
N ILE A 1 3.34 6.63 -6.54
CA ILE A 1 3.48 5.71 -5.40
C ILE A 1 4.95 5.36 -5.14
N LEU A 2 5.70 5.02 -6.16
CA LEU A 2 7.11 4.64 -5.95
C LEU A 2 7.94 5.78 -5.41
N ARG A 3 7.74 6.99 -5.92
CA ARG A 3 8.44 8.16 -5.38
C ARG A 3 8.13 8.37 -3.91
N THR A 4 6.85 8.31 -3.55
CA THR A 4 6.42 8.48 -2.17
C THR A 4 6.98 7.36 -1.28
N ALA A 5 6.95 6.12 -1.75
CA ALA A 5 7.50 5.00 -1.00
C ALA A 5 9.00 5.17 -0.73
N GLU A 6 9.73 5.64 -1.73
CA GLU A 6 11.15 5.91 -1.56
C GLU A 6 11.38 7.02 -0.55
N CYS A 7 10.66 8.13 -0.66
CA CYS A 7 10.76 9.25 0.28
C CYS A 7 10.41 8.86 1.71
N ALA A 8 9.45 7.96 1.87
CA ALA A 8 9.01 7.48 3.18
C ALA A 8 9.94 6.41 3.76
N GLY A 9 10.93 5.96 3.03
CA GLY A 9 11.88 4.96 3.49
C GLY A 9 11.35 3.53 3.47
N ALA A 10 10.40 3.22 2.58
CA ALA A 10 9.91 1.86 2.43
C ALA A 10 11.02 0.95 1.93
N HIS A 11 10.96 -0.32 2.30
CA HIS A 11 11.97 -1.31 1.91
C HIS A 11 11.76 -1.87 0.51
N GLY A 12 10.56 -1.78 -0.03
CA GLY A 12 10.26 -2.26 -1.36
C GLY A 12 8.80 -2.11 -1.70
N VAL A 13 8.48 -2.35 -2.96
CA VAL A 13 7.12 -2.30 -3.48
C VAL A 13 6.83 -3.62 -4.20
N ILE A 14 5.65 -4.15 -3.99
CA ILE A 14 5.22 -5.41 -4.61
C ILE A 14 4.02 -5.11 -5.52
N ILE A 15 4.09 -5.57 -6.76
CA ILE A 15 3.00 -5.36 -7.71
C ILE A 15 2.63 -6.67 -8.40
N PRO A 16 1.36 -6.84 -8.79
CA PRO A 16 0.95 -7.99 -9.60
C PRO A 16 1.55 -7.90 -11.01
N LYS A 17 1.95 -9.03 -11.56
CA LYS A 17 2.54 -9.07 -12.91
C LYS A 17 1.64 -8.49 -13.98
N ARG A 18 0.32 -8.67 -13.85
CA ARG A 18 -0.65 -8.18 -14.84
C ARG A 18 -0.65 -6.68 -15.04
N ARG A 19 -0.22 -5.91 -14.03
CA ARG A 19 -0.21 -4.45 -14.07
C ARG A 19 1.17 -3.86 -14.29
N SER A 20 2.18 -4.71 -14.43
CA SER A 20 3.57 -4.27 -14.43
C SER A 20 3.93 -3.38 -15.62
N ALA A 21 3.42 -3.66 -16.81
CA ALA A 21 3.77 -2.88 -18.01
C ALA A 21 3.28 -1.44 -17.90
N GLY A 22 1.98 -1.25 -17.54
CA GLY A 22 1.42 0.09 -17.36
C GLY A 22 2.10 0.85 -16.22
N LEU A 23 2.35 0.17 -15.11
CA LEU A 23 3.03 0.76 -13.97
C LEU A 23 4.44 1.20 -14.34
N THR A 24 5.19 0.36 -15.07
CA THR A 24 6.55 0.68 -15.46
C THR A 24 6.61 1.94 -16.31
N ALA A 25 5.71 2.09 -17.29
CA ALA A 25 5.70 3.27 -18.14
C ALA A 25 5.37 4.54 -17.38
N ILE A 26 4.37 4.50 -16.49
CA ILE A 26 3.95 5.66 -15.72
C ILE A 26 5.03 6.07 -14.72
N VAL A 27 5.56 5.10 -13.99
CA VAL A 27 6.56 5.35 -12.94
C VAL A 27 7.82 5.93 -13.53
N GLY A 28 8.27 5.42 -14.67
CA GLY A 28 9.47 5.94 -15.34
C GLY A 28 9.36 7.41 -15.65
N LYS A 29 8.15 7.92 -15.96
CA LYS A 29 7.96 9.34 -16.26
C LYS A 29 7.76 10.20 -15.02
N THR A 30 7.04 9.70 -14.02
CA THR A 30 6.59 10.53 -12.89
C THR A 30 7.48 10.44 -11.66
N SER A 31 8.25 9.37 -11.52
CA SER A 31 9.05 9.13 -10.31
C SER A 31 10.43 9.75 -10.36
N ALA A 32 10.81 10.39 -11.46
CA ALA A 32 12.07 11.14 -11.57
C ALA A 32 13.30 10.34 -11.09
N GLY A 33 13.36 9.06 -11.48
CA GLY A 33 14.49 8.21 -11.11
C GLY A 33 14.31 7.40 -9.83
N ALA A 34 13.20 7.59 -9.09
CA ALA A 34 12.96 6.83 -7.85
C ALA A 34 12.95 5.31 -8.10
N VAL A 35 12.56 4.87 -9.29
CA VAL A 35 12.55 3.46 -9.66
C VAL A 35 13.94 2.84 -9.51
N SER A 36 15.00 3.61 -9.72
CA SER A 36 16.39 3.12 -9.62
C SER A 36 16.79 2.79 -8.18
N TYR A 37 16.12 3.39 -7.20
CA TYR A 37 16.47 3.26 -5.79
C TYR A 37 15.50 2.40 -4.99
N MET A 38 14.35 2.05 -5.59
CA MET A 38 13.31 1.33 -4.89
C MET A 38 13.18 -0.08 -5.46
N PRO A 39 13.49 -1.12 -4.68
CA PRO A 39 13.26 -2.48 -5.14
C PRO A 39 11.78 -2.72 -5.43
N VAL A 40 11.48 -3.25 -6.61
CA VAL A 40 10.11 -3.57 -7.03
C VAL A 40 10.06 -5.05 -7.37
N ALA A 41 9.20 -5.78 -6.69
CA ALA A 41 8.98 -7.20 -6.97
C ALA A 41 7.66 -7.36 -7.73
N ARG A 42 7.70 -8.17 -8.78
CA ARG A 42 6.52 -8.51 -9.57
C ARG A 42 6.11 -9.92 -9.22
N VAL A 43 4.88 -10.09 -8.78
CA VAL A 43 4.40 -11.39 -8.30
C VAL A 43 3.18 -11.85 -9.09
N SER A 44 3.08 -13.16 -9.31
CA SER A 44 1.93 -13.73 -10.02
C SER A 44 0.73 -13.95 -9.11
N ASN A 45 0.96 -14.07 -7.80
CA ASN A 45 -0.09 -14.35 -6.83
C ASN A 45 0.12 -13.48 -5.59
N LEU A 46 -0.51 -12.32 -5.58
CA LEU A 46 -0.38 -11.38 -4.47
C LEU A 46 -0.90 -11.96 -3.13
N PRO A 47 -2.06 -12.62 -3.08
CA PRO A 47 -2.50 -13.24 -1.83
C PRO A 47 -1.48 -14.22 -1.24
N ALA A 48 -0.86 -15.04 -2.07
CA ALA A 48 0.17 -15.98 -1.59
C ALA A 48 1.39 -15.24 -1.06
N THR A 49 1.79 -14.16 -1.74
CA THR A 49 2.91 -13.33 -1.30
C THR A 49 2.63 -12.71 0.07
N LEU A 50 1.43 -12.21 0.27
CA LEU A 50 1.04 -11.64 1.56
C LEU A 50 1.09 -12.69 2.67
N GLU A 51 0.66 -13.91 2.38
CA GLU A 51 0.73 -15.01 3.33
C GLU A 51 2.17 -15.31 3.74
N GLU A 52 3.09 -15.28 2.77
CA GLU A 52 4.50 -15.47 3.06
C GLU A 52 5.07 -14.37 3.95
N LEU A 53 4.70 -13.12 3.68
CA LEU A 53 5.12 -11.99 4.51
C LEU A 53 4.61 -12.15 5.95
N LYS A 54 3.38 -12.58 6.11
CA LYS A 54 2.80 -12.81 7.45
C LYS A 54 3.59 -13.86 8.22
N LYS A 55 4.01 -14.93 7.56
CA LYS A 55 4.82 -15.97 8.19
C LYS A 55 6.17 -15.45 8.65
N LYS A 56 6.66 -14.37 8.05
CA LYS A 56 7.92 -13.74 8.43
C LYS A 56 7.74 -12.64 9.47
N GLY A 57 6.55 -12.50 10.00
CA GLY A 57 6.29 -11.52 11.05
C GLY A 57 5.86 -10.15 10.56
N VAL A 58 5.50 -10.02 9.30
CA VAL A 58 5.01 -8.76 8.75
C VAL A 58 3.50 -8.68 8.91
N TRP A 59 3.01 -7.58 9.47
CA TRP A 59 1.58 -7.33 9.61
C TRP A 59 1.05 -6.64 8.36
N VAL A 60 -0.09 -7.11 7.85
CA VAL A 60 -0.65 -6.60 6.60
C VAL A 60 -1.84 -5.69 6.90
N TYR A 61 -1.75 -4.45 6.45
CA TYR A 61 -2.77 -3.42 6.61
C TYR A 61 -3.38 -3.11 5.25
N GLY A 62 -4.66 -3.40 5.08
CA GLY A 62 -5.37 -3.06 3.86
C GLY A 62 -6.19 -1.78 4.05
N THR A 63 -6.35 -1.02 2.99
CA THR A 63 -7.18 0.18 2.99
C THR A 63 -8.57 -0.13 2.48
N ALA A 64 -9.58 0.29 3.22
CA ALA A 64 -10.97 0.11 2.81
C ALA A 64 -11.82 1.22 3.43
N ALA A 65 -12.79 1.71 2.66
CA ALA A 65 -13.70 2.75 3.16
C ALA A 65 -14.49 2.26 4.37
N GLU A 66 -14.80 0.97 4.40
CA GLU A 66 -15.53 0.32 5.49
C GLU A 66 -14.61 -0.31 6.54
N GLY A 67 -13.37 0.13 6.60
CA GLY A 67 -12.43 -0.36 7.61
C GLY A 67 -12.91 -0.04 9.02
N THR A 68 -12.69 -0.98 9.93
CA THR A 68 -13.15 -0.85 11.32
C THR A 68 -12.23 0.01 12.16
N THR A 69 -11.01 0.25 11.69
CA THR A 69 -10.00 1.01 12.43
C THR A 69 -9.60 2.23 11.61
N SER A 70 -9.61 3.39 12.26
CA SER A 70 -9.05 4.58 11.63
C SER A 70 -7.54 4.40 11.44
N LEU A 71 -7.02 4.89 10.34
CA LEU A 71 -5.58 4.92 10.09
C LEU A 71 -4.81 5.47 11.30
N TYR A 72 -5.32 6.49 11.94
CA TYR A 72 -4.61 7.17 13.03
C TYR A 72 -4.59 6.36 14.32
N ASP A 73 -5.39 5.31 14.41
CA ASP A 73 -5.41 4.40 15.56
C ASP A 73 -4.63 3.11 15.30
N ALA A 74 -4.14 2.91 14.09
CA ALA A 74 -3.41 1.70 13.74
C ALA A 74 -1.98 1.74 14.27
N ASP A 75 -1.48 0.58 14.69
CA ASP A 75 -0.08 0.47 15.14
C ASP A 75 0.81 0.12 13.95
N LEU A 76 1.46 1.13 13.41
CA LEU A 76 2.32 0.98 12.24
C LEU A 76 3.82 0.99 12.59
N LYS A 77 4.16 0.78 13.87
CA LYS A 77 5.56 0.85 14.31
C LYS A 77 6.38 -0.36 13.91
N GLY A 78 5.80 -1.54 13.92
CA GLY A 78 6.51 -2.77 13.58
C GLY A 78 6.62 -3.03 12.09
N PRO A 79 7.12 -4.21 11.71
CA PRO A 79 7.16 -4.59 10.29
C PRO A 79 5.75 -4.58 9.70
N ALA A 80 5.55 -3.82 8.66
CA ALA A 80 4.21 -3.63 8.09
C ALA A 80 4.25 -3.63 6.57
N ALA A 81 3.24 -4.22 5.97
CA ALA A 81 2.96 -4.13 4.54
C ALA A 81 1.64 -3.38 4.40
N ILE A 82 1.64 -2.34 3.58
CA ILE A 82 0.46 -1.54 3.32
C ILE A 82 -0.06 -1.87 1.94
N VAL A 83 -1.31 -2.32 1.86
CA VAL A 83 -1.94 -2.71 0.60
C VAL A 83 -2.84 -1.57 0.14
N ILE A 84 -2.55 -1.09 -1.08
CA ILE A 84 -3.33 -0.03 -1.71
C ILE A 84 -4.18 -0.66 -2.79
N GLY A 85 -5.49 -0.55 -2.67
CA GLY A 85 -6.42 -1.05 -3.66
C GLY A 85 -6.44 -0.19 -4.91
N SER A 86 -6.88 -0.78 -6.02
CA SER A 86 -7.06 -0.04 -7.25
C SER A 86 -8.27 0.89 -7.15
N GLU A 87 -8.22 1.98 -7.89
CA GLU A 87 -9.34 2.93 -7.93
C GLU A 87 -10.57 2.22 -8.50
N GLY A 88 -11.71 2.45 -7.86
CA GLY A 88 -12.99 1.88 -8.26
C GLY A 88 -13.27 0.49 -7.71
N SER A 89 -12.38 -0.47 -7.93
CA SER A 89 -12.63 -1.86 -7.52
C SER A 89 -12.01 -2.25 -6.19
N GLY A 90 -11.12 -1.44 -5.64
CA GLY A 90 -10.46 -1.74 -4.37
C GLY A 90 -9.47 -2.89 -4.46
N MET A 91 -9.30 -3.61 -3.38
CA MET A 91 -8.28 -4.66 -3.26
C MET A 91 -8.69 -6.01 -3.84
N GLY A 92 -9.97 -6.25 -4.00
CA GLY A 92 -10.44 -7.59 -4.31
C GLY A 92 -10.54 -8.46 -3.06
N ARG A 93 -11.38 -9.50 -3.16
CA ARG A 93 -11.73 -10.31 -1.99
C ARG A 93 -10.55 -11.11 -1.43
N LEU A 94 -9.78 -11.75 -2.31
CA LEU A 94 -8.70 -12.62 -1.86
C LEU A 94 -7.58 -11.86 -1.15
N VAL A 95 -7.23 -10.69 -1.67
CA VAL A 95 -6.22 -9.84 -1.03
C VAL A 95 -6.76 -9.31 0.30
N ARG A 96 -8.03 -8.90 0.32
CA ARG A 96 -8.67 -8.41 1.53
C ARG A 96 -8.68 -9.45 2.65
N GLU A 97 -8.91 -10.71 2.31
CA GLU A 97 -8.91 -11.80 3.29
C GLU A 97 -7.53 -12.03 3.91
N LYS A 98 -6.47 -11.66 3.21
CA LYS A 98 -5.11 -11.81 3.74
C LYS A 98 -4.66 -10.66 4.61
N CYS A 99 -5.41 -9.56 4.64
CA CYS A 99 -5.05 -8.43 5.49
C CYS A 99 -5.32 -8.76 6.96
N ASP A 100 -4.38 -8.42 7.82
CA ASP A 100 -4.57 -8.57 9.27
C ASP A 100 -5.52 -7.49 9.79
N PHE A 101 -5.44 -6.31 9.21
CA PHE A 101 -6.29 -5.18 9.61
C PHE A 101 -6.78 -4.45 8.38
N LEU A 102 -8.00 -3.93 8.47
CA LEU A 102 -8.54 -3.03 7.47
C LEU A 102 -8.63 -1.65 8.11
N VAL A 103 -7.93 -0.69 7.52
CA VAL A 103 -7.89 0.67 8.03
C VAL A 103 -8.56 1.62 7.06
N SER A 104 -9.16 2.67 7.60
CA SER A 104 -9.81 3.70 6.79
C SER A 104 -9.14 5.04 7.01
N ILE A 105 -9.12 5.85 5.96
CA ILE A 105 -8.72 7.25 6.05
C ILE A 105 -9.98 8.05 6.33
N PRO A 106 -10.05 8.79 7.44
CA PRO A 106 -11.27 9.56 7.74
C PRO A 106 -11.60 10.55 6.64
N MET A 107 -12.84 10.52 6.15
CA MET A 107 -13.33 11.41 5.12
C MET A 107 -14.34 12.38 5.72
N LYS A 108 -14.10 13.67 5.55
CA LYS A 108 -14.95 14.72 6.13
C LYS A 108 -15.84 15.41 5.10
N GLY A 109 -15.67 15.12 3.82
CA GLY A 109 -16.47 15.66 2.75
C GLY A 109 -17.50 14.68 2.23
N HIS A 110 -18.03 14.97 1.04
CA HIS A 110 -19.04 14.12 0.41
C HIS A 110 -18.42 13.02 -0.46
N ILE A 111 -17.18 13.17 -0.87
CA ILE A 111 -16.48 12.15 -1.66
C ILE A 111 -15.93 11.10 -0.71
N SER A 112 -16.16 9.83 -1.03
CA SER A 112 -15.86 8.72 -0.11
C SER A 112 -14.51 8.05 -0.34
N SER A 113 -13.75 8.47 -1.35
CA SER A 113 -12.45 7.84 -1.63
C SER A 113 -11.44 8.83 -2.20
N LEU A 114 -10.17 8.52 -2.00
CA LEU A 114 -9.05 9.26 -2.59
C LEU A 114 -8.43 8.40 -3.69
N ASN A 115 -7.70 9.02 -4.62
CA ASN A 115 -6.96 8.22 -5.58
C ASN A 115 -5.86 7.42 -4.87
N ALA A 116 -5.38 6.36 -5.51
CA ALA A 116 -4.45 5.43 -4.89
C ALA A 116 -3.14 6.11 -4.48
N SER A 117 -2.65 7.04 -5.28
CA SER A 117 -1.41 7.74 -4.98
C SER A 117 -1.53 8.61 -3.73
N ALA A 118 -2.63 9.34 -3.61
CA ALA A 118 -2.88 10.18 -2.42
C ALA A 118 -3.07 9.31 -1.18
N ALA A 119 -3.84 8.23 -1.29
CA ALA A 119 -4.04 7.30 -0.18
C ALA A 119 -2.72 6.70 0.28
N ALA A 120 -1.88 6.28 -0.66
CA ALA A 120 -0.57 5.72 -0.34
C ALA A 120 0.30 6.73 0.41
N ALA A 121 0.30 7.98 -0.02
CA ALA A 121 1.10 9.01 0.65
C ALA A 121 0.66 9.20 2.10
N ILE A 122 -0.63 9.27 2.35
CA ILE A 122 -1.17 9.44 3.69
C ILE A 122 -0.80 8.26 4.58
N LEU A 123 -0.97 7.03 4.09
CA LEU A 123 -0.69 5.83 4.86
C LEU A 123 0.80 5.68 5.15
N LEU A 124 1.65 5.90 4.16
CA LEU A 124 3.09 5.77 4.33
C LEU A 124 3.63 6.78 5.32
N TYR A 125 3.17 8.04 5.25
CA TYR A 125 3.65 9.06 6.16
C TYR A 125 3.06 8.94 7.56
N GLU A 126 1.92 8.30 7.74
CA GLU A 126 1.47 7.95 9.08
C GLU A 126 2.40 6.90 9.68
N ALA A 127 2.85 5.92 8.89
CA ALA A 127 3.84 4.96 9.37
C ALA A 127 5.16 5.64 9.74
N VAL A 128 5.62 6.59 8.93
CA VAL A 128 6.81 7.38 9.25
C VAL A 128 6.63 8.12 10.57
N ARG A 129 5.50 8.79 10.74
CA ARG A 129 5.22 9.54 11.96
C ARG A 129 5.27 8.65 13.21
N ARG A 130 4.71 7.45 13.11
CA ARG A 130 4.68 6.50 14.24
C ARG A 130 6.05 6.00 14.63
N ARG A 131 7.02 6.06 13.73
CA ARG A 131 8.39 5.57 13.95
C ARG A 131 9.39 6.66 14.32
N MET A 132 8.94 7.88 14.35
CA MET A 132 9.78 9.02 14.73
C MET A 132 9.99 9.11 16.23
#